data_728d54690ceb3e89bc3db7572eb3913d
#
_entry.id   728d54690ceb3e89bc3db7572eb3913d
#
_cell.length_a   1.000
_cell.length_b   1.000
_cell.length_c   1.000
_cell.angle_alpha   90.00
_cell.angle_beta   90.00
_cell.angle_gamma   90.00
#
_symmetry.space_group_name_H-M   'P 1'
#
loop_
_entity.id
_entity.type
_entity.pdbx_description
1 polymer ?
#
loop_
_entity_poly.entity_id
_entity_poly.type
_entity_poly.pdbx_seq_one_letter_code
_entity_poly.pdbx_strand_id
1 'polypeptide(L)'
;AGGHLASTIATHTKADLRPAFQVLFYPVITMDKAFTHIGSHDNLLKKDASKELEDMYSNEKHVTDKTPRAFIVFSDDDNVVPTPNGVYYYLALKKNRVPASIFIYPSGRHGWGYKGDFKYHKEMLQDLRAWLDSF
;
A
#
# COMPACT_ATOMS: atom_id res chain seq x y z
N ALA A 1 -6.82 6.81 2.11
CA ALA A 1 -6.86 7.47 0.77
C ALA A 1 -5.46 7.70 0.21
N GLY A 2 -4.53 8.31 0.98
CA GLY A 2 -3.19 8.68 0.48
C GLY A 2 -2.37 7.50 -0.06
N GLY A 3 -2.38 6.36 0.63
CA GLY A 3 -1.69 5.16 0.16
C GLY A 3 -2.26 4.61 -1.15
N HIS A 4 -3.58 4.69 -1.34
CA HIS A 4 -4.22 4.32 -2.60
C HIS A 4 -3.77 5.24 -3.74
N LEU A 5 -3.80 6.56 -3.55
CA LEU A 5 -3.33 7.51 -4.56
C LEU A 5 -1.86 7.27 -4.92
N ALA A 6 -0.99 7.08 -3.93
CA ALA A 6 0.44 6.83 -4.16
C ALA A 6 0.66 5.53 -4.98
N SER A 7 -0.01 4.43 -4.62
CA SER A 7 0.08 3.18 -5.38
C SER A 7 -0.57 3.26 -6.76
N THR A 8 -1.63 4.07 -6.94
CA THR A 8 -2.22 4.36 -8.26
C THR A 8 -1.22 5.09 -9.16
N ILE A 9 -0.53 6.10 -8.64
CA ILE A 9 0.54 6.78 -9.39
C ILE A 9 1.63 5.77 -9.78
N ALA A 10 2.02 4.89 -8.86
CA ALA A 10 3.07 3.89 -9.13
C ALA A 10 2.67 2.85 -10.19
N THR A 11 1.39 2.50 -10.30
CA THR A 11 0.91 1.42 -11.19
C THR A 11 0.31 1.91 -12.51
N HIS A 12 -0.32 3.08 -12.53
CA HIS A 12 -1.11 3.55 -13.68
C HIS A 12 -0.42 4.64 -14.51
N THR A 13 0.61 5.34 -13.98
CA THR A 13 1.25 6.40 -14.74
C THR A 13 2.20 5.87 -15.82
N LYS A 14 2.44 6.68 -16.83
CA LYS A 14 3.46 6.41 -17.87
C LYS A 14 4.86 6.37 -17.22
N ALA A 15 5.78 5.66 -17.88
CA ALA A 15 7.10 5.35 -17.34
C ALA A 15 7.91 6.60 -16.93
N ASP A 16 7.81 7.68 -17.70
CA ASP A 16 8.49 8.95 -17.47
C ASP A 16 7.95 9.77 -16.30
N LEU A 17 6.75 9.45 -15.84
CA LEU A 17 6.08 10.12 -14.70
C LEU A 17 6.04 9.27 -13.44
N ARG A 18 6.60 8.05 -13.48
CA ARG A 18 6.62 7.17 -12.30
C ARG A 18 7.61 7.66 -11.26
N PRO A 19 7.28 7.56 -9.97
CA PRO A 19 8.24 7.84 -8.90
C PRO A 19 9.39 6.82 -8.92
N ALA A 20 10.55 7.17 -8.37
CA ALA A 20 11.68 6.26 -8.25
C ALA A 20 11.40 5.08 -7.30
N PHE A 21 10.58 5.31 -6.28
CA PHE A 21 10.13 4.33 -5.29
C PHE A 21 8.83 4.77 -4.64
N GLN A 22 8.23 3.90 -3.85
CA GLN A 22 7.03 4.17 -3.07
C GLN A 22 7.21 3.75 -1.61
N VAL A 23 6.79 4.62 -0.68
CA VAL A 23 6.73 4.35 0.76
C VAL A 23 5.27 4.43 1.18
N LEU A 24 4.71 3.30 1.60
CA LEU A 24 3.28 3.14 1.82
C LEU A 24 3.00 2.78 3.28
N PHE A 25 2.37 3.70 4.00
CA PHE A 25 1.91 3.50 5.36
C PHE A 25 0.45 3.03 5.33
N TYR A 26 0.19 1.81 5.81
CA TYR A 26 -1.13 1.19 5.89
C TYR A 26 -2.05 1.55 4.69
N PRO A 27 -1.57 1.30 3.45
CA PRO A 27 -2.28 1.74 2.26
C PRO A 27 -3.57 0.94 2.02
N VAL A 28 -4.64 1.61 1.61
CA VAL A 28 -5.68 0.94 0.82
C VAL A 28 -5.07 0.64 -0.55
N ILE A 29 -5.23 -0.56 -1.03
CA ILE A 29 -4.71 -1.05 -2.31
C ILE A 29 -5.81 -1.62 -3.18
N THR A 30 -6.55 -2.60 -2.64
CA THR A 30 -7.65 -3.26 -3.34
C THR A 30 -8.95 -2.49 -3.20
N MET A 31 -9.82 -2.59 -4.21
CA MET A 31 -11.21 -2.16 -4.15
C MET A 31 -12.18 -3.34 -3.96
N ASP A 32 -11.65 -4.56 -3.76
CA ASP A 32 -12.47 -5.71 -3.40
C ASP A 32 -13.11 -5.48 -2.01
N LYS A 33 -14.44 -5.48 -1.96
CA LYS A 33 -15.22 -5.20 -0.75
C LYS A 33 -14.94 -6.15 0.42
N ALA A 34 -14.39 -7.34 0.15
CA ALA A 34 -14.00 -8.28 1.19
C ALA A 34 -12.78 -7.80 2.02
N PHE A 35 -11.94 -6.93 1.45
CA PHE A 35 -10.65 -6.56 2.05
C PHE A 35 -10.37 -5.05 2.06
N THR A 36 -11.12 -4.26 1.29
CA THR A 36 -10.91 -2.82 1.21
C THR A 36 -11.39 -2.08 2.45
N HIS A 37 -10.95 -0.83 2.61
CA HIS A 37 -11.65 0.13 3.47
C HIS A 37 -12.88 0.66 2.73
N ILE A 38 -14.07 0.26 3.18
CA ILE A 38 -15.35 0.55 2.49
C ILE A 38 -15.56 2.04 2.26
N GLY A 39 -15.22 2.89 3.25
CA GLY A 39 -15.32 4.34 3.08
C GLY A 39 -14.46 4.89 1.94
N SER A 40 -13.26 4.35 1.73
CA SER A 40 -12.40 4.73 0.59
C SER A 40 -12.98 4.25 -0.75
N HIS A 41 -13.50 3.01 -0.78
CA HIS A 41 -14.17 2.45 -1.95
C HIS A 41 -15.37 3.32 -2.36
N ASP A 42 -16.30 3.57 -1.44
CA ASP A 42 -17.54 4.27 -1.73
C ASP A 42 -17.32 5.74 -2.13
N ASN A 43 -16.31 6.39 -1.54
CA ASN A 43 -15.95 7.77 -1.90
C ASN A 43 -15.28 7.86 -3.28
N LEU A 44 -14.52 6.85 -3.69
CA LEU A 44 -13.83 6.84 -4.98
C LEU A 44 -14.74 6.35 -6.11
N LEU A 45 -15.43 5.21 -5.89
CA LEU A 45 -16.11 4.48 -6.95
C LEU A 45 -17.65 4.52 -6.87
N LYS A 46 -18.21 4.99 -5.73
CA LYS A 46 -19.60 4.85 -5.31
C LYS A 46 -19.96 3.42 -4.87
N LYS A 47 -21.06 3.28 -4.10
CA LYS A 47 -21.48 2.02 -3.47
C LYS A 47 -21.82 0.90 -4.45
N ASP A 48 -22.32 1.27 -5.61
CA ASP A 48 -22.81 0.39 -6.68
C ASP A 48 -21.82 0.29 -7.85
N ALA A 49 -20.54 0.51 -7.57
CA ALA A 49 -19.50 0.37 -8.58
C ALA A 49 -19.51 -1.02 -9.22
N SER A 50 -19.28 -1.05 -10.54
CA SER A 50 -19.15 -2.31 -11.25
C SER A 50 -17.86 -3.05 -10.89
N LYS A 51 -17.86 -4.36 -11.10
CA LYS A 51 -16.65 -5.19 -10.86
C LYS A 51 -15.46 -4.73 -11.71
N GLU A 52 -15.70 -4.29 -12.93
CA GLU A 52 -14.67 -3.77 -13.84
C GLU A 52 -14.02 -2.49 -13.26
N LEU A 53 -14.82 -1.63 -12.64
CA LEU A 53 -14.33 -0.40 -12.02
C LEU A 53 -13.56 -0.71 -10.73
N GLU A 54 -14.04 -1.64 -9.91
CA GLU A 54 -13.31 -2.14 -8.74
C GLU A 54 -11.96 -2.74 -9.16
N ASP A 55 -11.93 -3.56 -10.22
CA ASP A 55 -10.71 -4.17 -10.72
C ASP A 55 -9.74 -3.15 -11.29
N MET A 56 -10.23 -2.11 -11.98
CA MET A 56 -9.42 -1.01 -12.50
C MET A 56 -8.69 -0.24 -11.38
N TYR A 57 -9.32 -0.07 -10.22
CA TYR A 57 -8.74 0.66 -9.09
C TYR A 57 -8.17 -0.25 -7.98
N SER A 58 -8.13 -1.56 -8.22
CA SER A 58 -7.40 -2.51 -7.37
C SER A 58 -5.94 -2.59 -7.82
N ASN A 59 -5.08 -1.80 -7.18
CA ASN A 59 -3.72 -1.53 -7.65
C ASN A 59 -2.82 -2.78 -7.69
N GLU A 60 -3.10 -3.80 -6.88
CA GLU A 60 -2.41 -5.09 -6.94
C GLU A 60 -2.57 -5.81 -8.28
N LYS A 61 -3.65 -5.50 -9.03
CA LYS A 61 -3.94 -6.09 -10.35
C LYS A 61 -3.18 -5.39 -11.49
N HIS A 62 -2.62 -4.21 -11.23
CA HIS A 62 -1.95 -3.36 -12.21
C HIS A 62 -0.43 -3.27 -12.02
N VAL A 63 0.12 -4.11 -11.15
CA VAL A 63 1.57 -4.22 -10.97
C VAL A 63 2.20 -4.86 -12.20
N THR A 64 3.27 -4.24 -12.69
CA THR A 64 4.10 -4.73 -13.79
C THR A 64 5.57 -4.76 -13.36
N ASP A 65 6.45 -5.29 -14.19
CA ASP A 65 7.91 -5.25 -13.98
C ASP A 65 8.49 -3.82 -14.00
N LYS A 66 7.69 -2.82 -14.40
CA LYS A 66 8.04 -1.40 -14.41
C LYS A 66 7.48 -0.64 -13.19
N THR A 67 6.72 -1.30 -12.32
CA THR A 67 6.22 -0.68 -11.09
C THR A 67 7.40 -0.36 -10.16
N PRO A 68 7.47 0.84 -9.56
CA PRO A 68 8.55 1.20 -8.64
C PRO A 68 8.62 0.28 -7.42
N ARG A 69 9.86 0.08 -6.92
CA ARG A 69 10.09 -0.64 -5.66
C ARG A 69 9.28 -0.06 -4.51
N ALA A 70 8.91 -0.89 -3.54
CA ALA A 70 8.01 -0.50 -2.48
C ALA A 70 8.52 -0.85 -1.07
N PHE A 71 8.32 0.09 -0.14
CA PHE A 71 8.35 -0.14 1.30
C PHE A 71 6.93 -0.04 1.82
N ILE A 72 6.43 -1.09 2.49
CA ILE A 72 5.04 -1.19 2.93
C ILE A 72 5.01 -1.47 4.42
N VAL A 73 4.25 -0.71 5.20
CA VAL A 73 4.12 -0.91 6.64
C VAL A 73 2.68 -0.92 7.11
N PHE A 74 2.39 -1.79 8.06
CA PHE A 74 1.09 -1.93 8.73
C PHE A 74 1.25 -2.19 10.22
N SER A 75 0.17 -2.03 10.96
CA SER A 75 -0.04 -2.69 12.25
C SER A 75 -0.98 -3.89 12.08
N ASP A 76 -0.70 -5.00 12.74
CA ASP A 76 -1.53 -6.21 12.66
C ASP A 76 -2.96 -5.98 13.19
N ASP A 77 -3.07 -5.08 14.17
CA ASP A 77 -4.33 -4.65 14.78
C ASP A 77 -5.01 -3.47 14.06
N ASP A 78 -4.67 -3.19 12.78
CA ASP A 78 -5.32 -2.14 11.99
C ASP A 78 -6.78 -2.54 11.68
N ASN A 79 -7.72 -1.86 12.32
CA ASN A 79 -9.16 -2.09 12.18
C ASN A 79 -9.84 -1.15 11.18
N VAL A 80 -9.07 -0.33 10.46
CA VAL A 80 -9.56 0.61 9.44
C VAL A 80 -9.21 0.11 8.05
N VAL A 81 -7.94 -0.20 7.82
CA VAL A 81 -7.46 -0.78 6.56
C VAL A 81 -6.90 -2.16 6.83
N PRO A 82 -7.61 -3.22 6.42
CA PRO A 82 -7.16 -4.60 6.65
C PRO A 82 -5.78 -4.87 6.04
N THR A 83 -4.89 -5.51 6.81
CA THR A 83 -3.51 -5.84 6.39
C THR A 83 -3.40 -6.63 5.08
N PRO A 84 -4.39 -7.47 4.65
CA PRO A 84 -4.38 -8.09 3.33
C PRO A 84 -4.16 -7.12 2.17
N ASN A 85 -4.55 -5.83 2.29
CA ASN A 85 -4.20 -4.81 1.28
C ASN A 85 -2.70 -4.78 0.98
N GLY A 86 -1.87 -4.67 2.01
CA GLY A 86 -0.41 -4.65 1.86
C GLY A 86 0.16 -5.99 1.41
N VAL A 87 -0.39 -7.10 1.94
CA VAL A 87 0.08 -8.45 1.61
C VAL A 87 -0.17 -8.77 0.14
N TYR A 88 -1.36 -8.52 -0.39
CA TYR A 88 -1.66 -8.75 -1.82
C TYR A 88 -0.82 -7.87 -2.73
N TYR A 89 -0.60 -6.62 -2.35
CA TYR A 89 0.27 -5.74 -3.13
C TYR A 89 1.72 -6.23 -3.14
N TYR A 90 2.25 -6.62 -1.99
CA TYR A 90 3.58 -7.23 -1.88
C TYR A 90 3.71 -8.47 -2.76
N LEU A 91 2.74 -9.39 -2.72
CA LEU A 91 2.75 -10.60 -3.55
C LEU A 91 2.70 -10.27 -5.04
N ALA A 92 1.90 -9.27 -5.45
CA ALA A 92 1.85 -8.80 -6.83
C ALA A 92 3.19 -8.21 -7.29
N LEU A 93 3.84 -7.39 -6.43
CA LEU A 93 5.19 -6.87 -6.70
C LEU A 93 6.20 -8.02 -6.87
N LYS A 94 6.20 -9.00 -5.97
CA LYS A 94 7.11 -10.16 -6.05
C LYS A 94 6.87 -11.00 -7.30
N LYS A 95 5.62 -11.26 -7.67
CA LYS A 95 5.25 -11.96 -8.91
C LYS A 95 5.83 -11.27 -10.16
N ASN A 96 5.88 -9.94 -10.15
CA ASN A 96 6.42 -9.12 -11.24
C ASN A 96 7.92 -8.79 -11.08
N ARG A 97 8.64 -9.44 -10.14
CA ARG A 97 10.07 -9.26 -9.87
C ARG A 97 10.43 -7.83 -9.43
N VAL A 98 9.49 -7.09 -8.88
CA VAL A 98 9.72 -5.77 -8.31
C VAL A 98 10.26 -5.92 -6.89
N PRO A 99 11.39 -5.28 -6.53
CA PRO A 99 11.88 -5.27 -5.15
C PRO A 99 10.87 -4.63 -4.21
N ALA A 100 10.55 -5.32 -3.11
CA ALA A 100 9.62 -4.82 -2.11
C ALA A 100 9.94 -5.38 -0.74
N SER A 101 9.68 -4.58 0.29
CA SER A 101 9.70 -4.99 1.71
C SER A 101 8.35 -4.68 2.34
N ILE A 102 7.87 -5.59 3.18
CA ILE A 102 6.66 -5.40 3.97
C ILE A 102 6.97 -5.66 5.44
N PHE A 103 6.51 -4.77 6.32
CA PHE A 103 6.63 -4.86 7.76
C PHE A 103 5.24 -4.75 8.38
N ILE A 104 4.88 -5.71 9.21
CA ILE A 104 3.61 -5.71 9.94
C ILE A 104 3.96 -5.73 11.42
N TYR A 105 3.82 -4.58 12.08
CA TYR A 105 4.09 -4.44 13.51
C TYR A 105 2.92 -5.00 14.34
N PRO A 106 3.19 -5.61 15.49
CA PRO A 106 2.16 -6.31 16.27
C PRO A 106 0.98 -5.45 16.70
N SER A 107 1.17 -4.14 16.88
CA SER A 107 0.11 -3.22 17.30
C SER A 107 0.41 -1.78 16.91
N GLY A 108 -0.62 -0.93 16.88
CA GLY A 108 -0.51 0.49 16.56
C GLY A 108 -1.79 1.03 15.93
N ARG A 109 -2.72 0.17 15.56
CA ARG A 109 -3.93 0.53 14.84
C ARG A 109 -3.63 1.29 13.56
N HIS A 110 -4.52 2.17 13.14
CA HIS A 110 -4.38 3.00 11.95
C HIS A 110 -3.97 4.43 12.30
N GLY A 111 -3.17 5.09 11.43
CA GLY A 111 -2.98 6.53 11.48
C GLY A 111 -1.80 7.00 12.33
N TRP A 112 -0.88 6.12 12.71
CA TRP A 112 0.31 6.51 13.49
C TRP A 112 1.35 7.30 12.66
N GLY A 113 1.52 7.01 11.36
CA GLY A 113 2.43 7.74 10.47
C GLY A 113 3.82 7.92 11.07
N TYR A 114 4.27 9.17 11.16
CA TYR A 114 5.54 9.56 11.76
C TYR A 114 5.40 9.98 13.25
N LYS A 115 4.35 9.58 13.93
CA LYS A 115 4.14 9.96 15.32
C LYS A 115 5.14 9.28 16.26
N GLY A 116 5.80 10.08 17.10
CA GLY A 116 6.82 9.59 18.06
C GLY A 116 6.25 8.71 19.18
N ASP A 117 4.94 8.73 19.41
CA ASP A 117 4.23 7.88 20.38
C ASP A 117 3.84 6.50 19.81
N PHE A 118 4.08 6.26 18.52
CA PHE A 118 3.94 4.91 17.97
C PHE A 118 4.96 3.97 18.62
N LYS A 119 4.50 2.89 19.21
CA LYS A 119 5.33 1.96 20.01
C LYS A 119 6.58 1.48 19.24
N TYR A 120 6.47 1.28 17.95
CA TYR A 120 7.55 0.76 17.08
C TYR A 120 8.14 1.86 16.19
N HIS A 121 8.05 3.12 16.62
CA HIS A 121 8.52 4.27 15.83
C HIS A 121 10.01 4.16 15.48
N LYS A 122 10.85 3.77 16.43
CA LYS A 122 12.30 3.65 16.22
C LYS A 122 12.63 2.51 15.24
N GLU A 123 12.03 1.37 15.44
CA GLU A 123 12.19 0.19 14.60
C GLU A 123 11.73 0.50 13.15
N MET A 124 10.58 1.13 13.00
CA MET A 124 10.05 1.52 11.70
C MET A 124 11.01 2.48 10.96
N LEU A 125 11.58 3.46 11.66
CA LEU A 125 12.55 4.37 11.06
C LEU A 125 13.86 3.67 10.68
N GLN A 126 14.33 2.74 11.50
CA GLN A 126 15.51 1.92 11.18
C GLN A 126 15.27 1.05 9.95
N ASP A 127 14.11 0.38 9.88
CA ASP A 127 13.72 -0.45 8.75
C ASP A 127 13.61 0.39 7.46
N LEU A 128 12.95 1.56 7.54
CA LEU A 128 12.83 2.48 6.40
C LEU A 128 14.21 2.97 5.94
N ARG A 129 15.09 3.38 6.87
CA ARG A 129 16.43 3.81 6.55
C ARG A 129 17.24 2.70 5.89
N ALA A 130 17.27 1.51 6.51
CA ALA A 130 17.96 0.35 5.95
C ALA A 130 17.47 0.01 4.53
N TRP A 131 16.16 0.13 4.30
CA TRP A 131 15.59 -0.07 2.98
C TRP A 131 16.03 1.02 1.99
N LEU A 132 16.03 2.30 2.36
CA LEU A 132 16.49 3.40 1.51
C LEU A 132 17.99 3.28 1.19
N ASP A 133 18.80 2.83 2.14
CA ASP A 133 20.25 2.64 1.96
C ASP A 133 20.58 1.40 1.11
N SER A 134 19.58 0.57 0.72
CA SER A 134 19.78 -0.67 -0.05
C SER A 134 19.88 -0.48 -1.57
N PHE A 135 19.75 0.75 -2.08
CA PHE A 135 19.78 1.01 -3.53
C PHE A 135 20.26 2.40 -3.88
#